data_5bc864e43d1a2b79eb7ed330ec478fd4
#
_entry.id   5bc864e43d1a2b79eb7ed330ec478fd4
#
_cell.length_a   1.000
_cell.length_b   1.000
_cell.length_c   1.000
_cell.angle_alpha   90.00
_cell.angle_beta   90.00
_cell.angle_gamma   90.00
#
_symmetry.space_group_name_H-M   'P 1'
#
loop_
_entity.id
_entity.type
_entity.pdbx_description
1 polymer ?
#
loop_
_entity_poly.entity_id
_entity_poly.type
_entity_poly.pdbx_seq_one_letter_code
_entity_poly.pdbx_strand_id
1 'polypeptide(L)'
;SELQHARMQMATKAAASQAQHSLVTKSANTSAAHSTPMLPAIRVSLPDVQSLEQQRLRVNESDNDLDKLRWAVQVLKYVERMRISGTELEDPVTTWIEEAITQIVQCASHPQPKAEALYARGDLLASGAFPAYVAKDLRSAFSDFERSARMGWAPSWFRIGRDYETLGDIARARTAYGRGVQRSDVGCMYRMGMAKVMGQLEVPQDLHEGISLLQASADASTVDTPHPAYVYGLILAGELSTIP
;
A
#
# COMPACT_ATOMS: atom_id res chain seq x y z
N SER A 1 15.62 22.26 1.35
CA SER A 1 14.86 22.98 2.38
C SER A 1 13.51 22.28 2.57
N GLU A 2 13.02 22.24 3.80
CA GLU A 2 11.78 21.56 4.21
C GLU A 2 10.55 21.94 3.36
N LEU A 3 10.53 23.18 2.87
CA LEU A 3 9.47 23.68 1.98
C LEU A 3 9.43 23.00 0.60
N GLN A 4 10.57 22.56 0.09
CA GLN A 4 10.62 21.80 -1.18
C GLN A 4 10.16 20.35 -0.97
N HIS A 5 10.49 19.75 0.17
CA HIS A 5 10.07 18.41 0.53
C HIS A 5 8.55 18.33 0.76
N ALA A 6 7.98 19.31 1.47
CA ALA A 6 6.54 19.40 1.69
C ALA A 6 5.76 19.66 0.37
N ARG A 7 6.31 20.49 -0.53
CA ARG A 7 5.71 20.71 -1.87
C ARG A 7 5.74 19.46 -2.73
N MET A 8 6.79 18.66 -2.65
CA MET A 8 6.93 17.42 -3.42
C MET A 8 5.99 16.32 -2.88
N GLN A 9 5.81 16.22 -1.56
CA GLN A 9 4.83 15.32 -0.96
C GLN A 9 3.38 15.72 -1.27
N MET A 10 3.08 17.02 -1.32
CA MET A 10 1.75 17.51 -1.74
C MET A 10 1.51 17.30 -3.23
N ALA A 11 2.53 17.45 -4.07
CA ALA A 11 2.42 17.23 -5.51
C ALA A 11 2.19 15.74 -5.84
N THR A 12 2.87 14.81 -5.16
CA THR A 12 2.62 13.37 -5.32
C THR A 12 1.25 12.94 -4.82
N LYS A 13 0.77 13.54 -3.72
CA LYS A 13 -0.57 13.27 -3.18
C LYS A 13 -1.68 13.85 -4.07
N ALA A 14 -1.45 15.05 -4.64
CA ALA A 14 -2.37 15.69 -5.57
C ALA A 14 -2.41 14.96 -6.93
N ALA A 15 -1.28 14.51 -7.44
CA ALA A 15 -1.21 13.75 -8.69
C ALA A 15 -1.90 12.38 -8.56
N ALA A 16 -1.76 11.69 -7.43
CA ALA A 16 -2.46 10.44 -7.17
C ALA A 16 -3.99 10.64 -7.09
N SER A 17 -4.44 11.72 -6.46
CA SER A 17 -5.87 12.09 -6.37
C SER A 17 -6.45 12.50 -7.73
N GLN A 18 -5.71 13.28 -8.53
CA GLN A 18 -6.15 13.69 -9.87
C GLN A 18 -6.17 12.54 -10.88
N ALA A 19 -5.23 11.60 -10.78
CA ALA A 19 -5.21 10.41 -11.63
C ALA A 19 -6.42 9.51 -11.36
N GLN A 20 -6.83 9.35 -10.10
CA GLN A 20 -8.05 8.62 -9.74
C GLN A 20 -9.31 9.32 -10.25
N HIS A 21 -9.41 10.65 -10.17
CA HIS A 21 -10.54 11.41 -10.72
C HIS A 21 -10.61 11.38 -12.24
N SER A 22 -9.48 11.43 -12.93
CA SER A 22 -9.42 11.42 -14.40
C SER A 22 -9.79 10.06 -15.00
N LEU A 23 -9.58 8.96 -14.29
CA LEU A 23 -9.99 7.62 -14.71
C LEU A 23 -11.51 7.40 -14.60
N VAL A 24 -12.17 8.08 -13.66
CA VAL A 24 -13.62 7.98 -13.45
C VAL A 24 -14.40 8.89 -14.42
N THR A 25 -13.84 10.05 -14.80
CA THR A 25 -14.56 11.04 -15.62
C THR A 25 -14.35 10.88 -17.13
N LYS A 26 -13.34 10.16 -17.59
CA LYS A 26 -13.12 9.90 -19.03
C LYS A 26 -13.97 8.78 -19.64
N SER A 27 -14.87 8.18 -18.87
CA SER A 27 -15.80 7.16 -19.37
C SER A 27 -17.08 7.73 -20.01
N ALA A 28 -17.25 9.04 -20.08
CA ALA A 28 -18.41 9.68 -20.71
C ALA A 28 -17.98 10.73 -21.74
N ASN A 29 -18.24 10.42 -23.00
CA ASN A 29 -18.17 11.27 -24.19
C ASN A 29 -16.81 11.46 -24.88
N THR A 30 -16.61 10.65 -25.93
CA THR A 30 -16.35 11.23 -27.27
C THR A 30 -16.56 10.15 -28.34
N SER A 31 -17.58 10.35 -29.15
CA SER A 31 -17.77 9.70 -30.44
C SER A 31 -16.85 10.36 -31.46
N ALA A 32 -15.87 9.63 -31.99
CA ALA A 32 -15.38 9.74 -33.37
C ALA A 32 -14.24 8.72 -33.61
N ALA A 33 -14.44 7.92 -34.62
CA ALA A 33 -13.63 6.90 -35.22
C ALA A 33 -12.12 7.14 -35.31
N HIS A 34 -11.36 6.34 -34.56
CA HIS A 34 -10.08 5.77 -34.99
C HIS A 34 -9.95 4.46 -34.20
N SER A 35 -9.97 3.34 -34.90
CA SER A 35 -9.83 2.01 -34.32
C SER A 35 -8.38 1.77 -33.87
N THR A 36 -8.03 2.27 -32.70
CA THR A 36 -6.89 1.78 -31.95
C THR A 36 -7.30 0.39 -31.38
N PRO A 37 -6.42 -0.62 -31.47
CA PRO A 37 -6.71 -1.90 -30.84
C PRO A 37 -6.90 -1.64 -29.34
N MET A 38 -8.14 -1.81 -28.87
CA MET A 38 -8.44 -1.75 -27.46
C MET A 38 -7.67 -2.89 -26.77
N LEU A 39 -6.65 -2.53 -26.02
CA LEU A 39 -6.08 -3.45 -25.06
C LEU A 39 -7.22 -3.95 -24.17
N PRO A 40 -7.30 -5.27 -23.92
CA PRO A 40 -8.34 -5.80 -23.04
C PRO A 40 -8.26 -5.05 -21.71
N ALA A 41 -9.35 -4.40 -21.35
CA ALA A 41 -9.42 -3.74 -20.04
C ALA A 41 -9.27 -4.82 -18.97
N ILE A 42 -8.14 -4.86 -18.29
CA ILE A 42 -7.93 -5.74 -17.15
C ILE A 42 -8.84 -5.19 -16.05
N ARG A 43 -10.05 -5.78 -15.94
CA ARG A 43 -10.99 -5.48 -14.87
C ARG A 43 -10.67 -6.42 -13.72
N VAL A 44 -10.01 -5.93 -12.71
CA VAL A 44 -9.91 -6.62 -11.43
C VAL A 44 -11.07 -6.12 -10.57
N SER A 45 -11.99 -7.02 -10.24
CA SER A 45 -13.07 -6.69 -9.31
C SER A 45 -12.48 -6.54 -7.91
N LEU A 46 -12.56 -5.32 -7.37
CA LEU A 46 -12.28 -5.10 -5.94
C LEU A 46 -13.41 -5.74 -5.12
N PRO A 47 -13.13 -6.25 -3.92
CA PRO A 47 -14.17 -6.75 -3.02
C PRO A 47 -15.26 -5.69 -2.83
N ASP A 48 -16.49 -6.08 -3.09
CA ASP A 48 -17.70 -5.33 -2.78
C ASP A 48 -18.31 -5.82 -1.46
N VAL A 49 -19.35 -5.14 -0.98
CA VAL A 49 -20.01 -5.47 0.29
C VAL A 49 -20.55 -6.91 0.26
N GLN A 50 -21.15 -7.33 -0.85
CA GLN A 50 -21.71 -8.67 -0.97
C GLN A 50 -20.63 -9.76 -0.90
N SER A 51 -19.48 -9.56 -1.54
CA SER A 51 -18.37 -10.50 -1.47
C SER A 51 -17.74 -10.56 -0.06
N LEU A 52 -17.63 -9.41 0.61
CA LEU A 52 -17.14 -9.34 1.99
C LEU A 52 -18.08 -10.03 2.97
N GLU A 53 -19.40 -9.90 2.78
CA GLU A 53 -20.40 -10.60 3.59
C GLU A 53 -20.31 -12.11 3.41
N GLN A 54 -20.23 -12.57 2.17
CA GLN A 54 -20.06 -14.02 1.89
C GLN A 54 -18.77 -14.57 2.51
N GLN A 55 -17.68 -13.81 2.45
CA GLN A 55 -16.43 -14.20 3.10
C GLN A 55 -16.60 -14.23 4.62
N ARG A 56 -17.27 -13.23 5.23
CA ARG A 56 -17.55 -13.16 6.67
C ARG A 56 -18.29 -14.41 7.16
N LEU A 57 -19.34 -14.82 6.44
CA LEU A 57 -20.09 -16.04 6.80
C LEU A 57 -19.18 -17.28 6.78
N ARG A 58 -18.33 -17.42 5.76
CA ARG A 58 -17.40 -18.56 5.67
C ARG A 58 -16.35 -18.58 6.77
N VAL A 59 -15.77 -17.41 7.10
CA VAL A 59 -14.73 -17.34 8.13
C VAL A 59 -15.29 -17.50 9.53
N ASN A 60 -16.56 -17.17 9.76
CA ASN A 60 -17.22 -17.40 11.05
C ASN A 60 -17.53 -18.89 11.30
N GLU A 61 -17.68 -19.67 10.23
CA GLU A 61 -17.80 -21.13 10.31
C GLU A 61 -16.44 -21.84 10.43
N SER A 62 -15.35 -21.12 10.21
CA SER A 62 -13.98 -21.64 10.21
C SER A 62 -13.25 -21.33 11.51
N ASP A 63 -12.47 -22.29 12.00
CA ASP A 63 -11.54 -22.07 13.13
C ASP A 63 -10.18 -21.48 12.67
N ASN A 64 -10.06 -21.10 11.38
CA ASN A 64 -8.82 -20.58 10.85
C ASN A 64 -8.66 -19.07 11.10
N ASP A 65 -7.88 -18.73 12.11
CA ASP A 65 -7.58 -17.33 12.48
C ASP A 65 -6.94 -16.52 11.33
N LEU A 66 -6.22 -17.16 10.41
CA LEU A 66 -5.60 -16.48 9.30
C LEU A 66 -6.64 -15.99 8.27
N ASP A 67 -7.68 -16.78 8.02
CA ASP A 67 -8.75 -16.39 7.09
C ASP A 67 -9.60 -15.27 7.73
N LYS A 68 -9.86 -15.33 9.03
CA LYS A 68 -10.51 -14.25 9.79
C LYS A 68 -9.69 -12.96 9.71
N LEU A 69 -8.37 -13.05 9.92
CA LEU A 69 -7.46 -11.92 9.81
C LEU A 69 -7.48 -11.30 8.41
N ARG A 70 -7.42 -12.11 7.36
CA ARG A 70 -7.44 -11.64 5.96
C ARG A 70 -8.75 -10.95 5.61
N TRP A 71 -9.87 -11.52 6.04
CA TRP A 71 -11.17 -10.87 5.90
C TRP A 71 -11.18 -9.51 6.61
N ALA A 72 -10.72 -9.44 7.85
CA ALA A 72 -10.67 -8.21 8.63
C ALA A 72 -9.84 -7.12 7.92
N VAL A 73 -8.68 -7.48 7.40
CA VAL A 73 -7.83 -6.54 6.62
C VAL A 73 -8.56 -6.06 5.36
N GLN A 74 -9.30 -6.94 4.65
CA GLN A 74 -10.04 -6.54 3.46
C GLN A 74 -11.19 -5.57 3.78
N VAL A 75 -11.90 -5.80 4.88
CA VAL A 75 -12.95 -4.88 5.37
C VAL A 75 -12.36 -3.48 5.60
N LEU A 76 -11.25 -3.37 6.33
CA LEU A 76 -10.65 -2.07 6.60
C LEU A 76 -10.13 -1.38 5.34
N LYS A 77 -9.55 -2.11 4.41
CA LYS A 77 -9.16 -1.59 3.09
C LYS A 77 -10.37 -1.09 2.28
N TYR A 78 -11.48 -1.80 2.35
CA TYR A 78 -12.73 -1.36 1.73
C TYR A 78 -13.20 -0.03 2.34
N VAL A 79 -13.25 0.07 3.67
CA VAL A 79 -13.65 1.28 4.38
C VAL A 79 -12.74 2.47 4.03
N GLU A 80 -11.44 2.27 3.97
CA GLU A 80 -10.48 3.32 3.57
C GLU A 80 -10.73 3.81 2.14
N ARG A 81 -10.99 2.89 1.20
CA ARG A 81 -11.36 3.26 -0.20
C ARG A 81 -12.64 4.08 -0.26
N MET A 82 -13.68 3.68 0.48
CA MET A 82 -14.96 4.42 0.51
C MET A 82 -14.76 5.82 1.10
N ARG A 83 -13.96 5.95 2.17
CA ARG A 83 -13.62 7.27 2.74
C ARG A 83 -12.86 8.16 1.77
N ILE A 84 -11.90 7.61 1.02
CA ILE A 84 -11.14 8.37 0.02
C ILE A 84 -12.05 8.83 -1.13
N SER A 85 -12.99 8.00 -1.55
CA SER A 85 -13.96 8.34 -2.62
C SER A 85 -15.09 9.25 -2.15
N GLY A 86 -15.20 9.52 -0.85
CA GLY A 86 -16.33 10.30 -0.28
C GLY A 86 -17.67 9.55 -0.33
N THR A 87 -17.64 8.23 -0.48
CA THR A 87 -18.84 7.40 -0.52
C THR A 87 -19.25 7.02 0.90
N GLU A 88 -20.53 7.13 1.20
CA GLU A 88 -21.10 6.69 2.48
C GLU A 88 -20.97 5.17 2.62
N LEU A 89 -20.70 4.72 3.85
CA LEU A 89 -20.62 3.31 4.17
C LEU A 89 -22.03 2.75 4.37
N GLU A 90 -22.27 1.57 3.81
CA GLU A 90 -23.50 0.82 4.07
C GLU A 90 -23.54 0.30 5.51
N ASP A 91 -24.72 0.23 6.10
CA ASP A 91 -24.92 -0.20 7.50
C ASP A 91 -24.19 -1.48 7.91
N PRO A 92 -24.20 -2.58 7.13
CA PRO A 92 -23.49 -3.78 7.54
C PRO A 92 -21.98 -3.53 7.68
N VAL A 93 -21.37 -2.68 6.86
CA VAL A 93 -19.93 -2.41 6.89
C VAL A 93 -19.53 -1.64 8.14
N THR A 94 -20.36 -0.73 8.62
CA THR A 94 -20.08 0.04 9.84
C THR A 94 -19.94 -0.87 11.06
N THR A 95 -20.77 -1.91 11.17
CA THR A 95 -20.68 -2.91 12.25
C THR A 95 -19.46 -3.82 12.11
N TRP A 96 -19.00 -4.10 10.88
CA TRP A 96 -17.83 -4.94 10.63
C TRP A 96 -16.51 -4.27 10.97
N ILE A 97 -16.47 -2.93 11.07
CA ILE A 97 -15.23 -2.21 11.45
C ILE A 97 -14.74 -2.66 12.83
N GLU A 98 -15.62 -2.69 13.81
CA GLU A 98 -15.28 -3.10 15.18
C GLU A 98 -14.85 -4.57 15.24
N GLU A 99 -15.59 -5.44 14.55
CA GLU A 99 -15.26 -6.86 14.42
C GLU A 99 -13.88 -7.07 13.79
N ALA A 100 -13.62 -6.39 12.68
CA ALA A 100 -12.35 -6.48 11.97
C ALA A 100 -11.16 -6.00 12.81
N ILE A 101 -11.30 -4.87 13.49
CA ILE A 101 -10.24 -4.33 14.37
C ILE A 101 -10.00 -5.28 15.54
N THR A 102 -11.06 -5.77 16.18
CA THR A 102 -10.97 -6.72 17.28
C THR A 102 -10.24 -7.99 16.85
N GLN A 103 -10.57 -8.53 15.68
CA GLN A 103 -9.92 -9.73 15.13
C GLN A 103 -8.42 -9.50 14.87
N ILE A 104 -8.04 -8.37 14.28
CA ILE A 104 -6.63 -8.03 14.04
C ILE A 104 -5.87 -7.92 15.36
N VAL A 105 -6.42 -7.22 16.35
CA VAL A 105 -5.78 -7.03 17.65
C VAL A 105 -5.64 -8.36 18.40
N GLN A 106 -6.66 -9.21 18.38
CA GLN A 106 -6.63 -10.54 19.00
C GLN A 106 -5.56 -11.44 18.36
N CYS A 107 -5.53 -11.53 17.02
CA CYS A 107 -4.52 -12.32 16.30
C CYS A 107 -3.09 -11.83 16.56
N ALA A 108 -2.89 -10.51 16.65
CA ALA A 108 -1.58 -9.92 16.92
C ALA A 108 -1.15 -10.06 18.40
N SER A 109 -2.11 -10.19 19.31
CA SER A 109 -1.87 -10.35 20.76
C SER A 109 -1.76 -11.80 21.19
N HIS A 110 -1.97 -12.76 20.27
CA HIS A 110 -1.81 -14.17 20.56
C HIS A 110 -0.38 -14.47 21.05
N PRO A 111 -0.15 -15.43 21.98
CA PRO A 111 1.19 -15.83 22.44
C PRO A 111 2.15 -16.20 21.29
N GLN A 112 1.59 -16.76 20.23
CA GLN A 112 2.32 -17.06 18.98
C GLN A 112 1.64 -16.32 17.79
N PRO A 113 1.82 -14.99 17.67
CA PRO A 113 1.14 -14.23 16.66
C PRO A 113 1.67 -14.58 15.26
N LYS A 114 0.83 -14.43 14.24
CA LYS A 114 1.28 -14.49 12.84
C LYS A 114 1.98 -13.19 12.46
N ALA A 115 2.99 -13.27 11.60
CA ALA A 115 3.71 -12.09 11.12
C ALA A 115 2.77 -11.09 10.43
N GLU A 116 1.80 -11.59 9.66
CA GLU A 116 0.77 -10.81 8.98
C GLU A 116 -0.13 -10.05 9.99
N ALA A 117 -0.47 -10.67 11.13
CA ALA A 117 -1.28 -10.02 12.16
C ALA A 117 -0.54 -8.86 12.85
N LEU A 118 0.75 -9.05 13.15
CA LEU A 118 1.60 -7.98 13.68
C LEU A 118 1.69 -6.82 12.68
N TYR A 119 1.89 -7.11 11.40
CA TYR A 119 1.91 -6.08 10.36
C TYR A 119 0.59 -5.30 10.31
N ALA A 120 -0.55 -6.01 10.29
CA ALA A 120 -1.87 -5.38 10.23
C ALA A 120 -2.15 -4.50 11.46
N ARG A 121 -1.81 -4.95 12.68
CA ARG A 121 -1.94 -4.14 13.89
C ARG A 121 -0.99 -2.94 13.85
N GLY A 122 0.25 -3.13 13.43
CA GLY A 122 1.20 -2.04 13.25
C GLY A 122 0.68 -0.96 12.29
N ASP A 123 0.01 -1.36 11.21
CA ASP A 123 -0.60 -0.44 10.26
C ASP A 123 -1.76 0.36 10.86
N LEU A 124 -2.63 -0.28 11.63
CA LEU A 124 -3.70 0.37 12.39
C LEU A 124 -3.14 1.42 13.37
N LEU A 125 -2.14 1.03 14.17
CA LEU A 125 -1.51 1.91 15.15
C LEU A 125 -0.78 3.08 14.50
N ALA A 126 -0.11 2.85 13.36
CA ALA A 126 0.64 3.89 12.66
C ALA A 126 -0.26 4.88 11.93
N SER A 127 -1.33 4.40 11.29
CA SER A 127 -2.23 5.26 10.52
C SER A 127 -3.10 6.15 11.43
N GLY A 128 -3.59 5.59 12.55
CA GLY A 128 -4.60 6.23 13.37
C GLY A 128 -5.93 6.46 12.63
N ALA A 129 -6.21 5.65 11.59
CA ALA A 129 -7.38 5.82 10.74
C ALA A 129 -8.71 5.52 11.46
N PHE A 130 -8.65 4.82 12.58
CA PHE A 130 -9.82 4.39 13.36
C PHE A 130 -9.71 4.82 14.83
N PRO A 131 -9.67 6.14 15.12
CA PRO A 131 -9.35 6.65 16.45
C PRO A 131 -10.40 6.29 17.52
N ALA A 132 -11.64 5.98 17.12
CA ALA A 132 -12.69 5.53 18.03
C ALA A 132 -12.42 4.12 18.61
N TYR A 133 -11.59 3.30 17.93
CA TYR A 133 -11.32 1.92 18.30
C TYR A 133 -9.87 1.70 18.75
N VAL A 134 -8.91 2.34 18.07
CA VAL A 134 -7.48 2.16 18.31
C VAL A 134 -6.78 3.52 18.28
N ALA A 135 -6.16 3.89 19.38
CA ALA A 135 -5.36 5.10 19.46
C ALA A 135 -4.08 4.96 18.61
N LYS A 136 -3.69 6.07 17.98
CA LYS A 136 -2.42 6.12 17.22
C LYS A 136 -1.24 5.95 18.17
N ASP A 137 -0.37 4.99 17.89
CA ASP A 137 0.85 4.71 18.64
C ASP A 137 1.97 4.26 17.70
N LEU A 138 2.81 5.22 17.31
CA LEU A 138 3.93 4.97 16.39
C LEU A 138 5.01 4.06 16.98
N ARG A 139 5.21 4.09 18.31
CA ARG A 139 6.21 3.26 18.97
C ARG A 139 5.81 1.79 18.94
N SER A 140 4.58 1.50 19.34
CA SER A 140 4.04 0.13 19.28
C SER A 140 3.94 -0.38 17.84
N ALA A 141 3.55 0.48 16.90
CA ALA A 141 3.53 0.16 15.48
C ALA A 141 4.90 -0.27 14.97
N PHE A 142 5.95 0.51 15.27
CA PHE A 142 7.31 0.19 14.86
C PHE A 142 7.78 -1.14 15.44
N SER A 143 7.50 -1.41 16.72
CA SER A 143 7.82 -2.69 17.37
C SER A 143 7.13 -3.88 16.66
N ASP A 144 5.87 -3.71 16.27
CA ASP A 144 5.12 -4.74 15.55
C ASP A 144 5.71 -4.97 14.14
N PHE A 145 6.08 -3.91 13.41
CA PHE A 145 6.75 -4.06 12.12
C PHE A 145 8.09 -4.78 12.25
N GLU A 146 8.91 -4.45 13.27
CA GLU A 146 10.17 -5.15 13.49
C GLU A 146 9.98 -6.63 13.79
N ARG A 147 9.02 -6.98 14.65
CA ARG A 147 8.71 -8.38 14.96
C ARG A 147 8.22 -9.13 13.72
N SER A 148 7.30 -8.53 12.97
CA SER A 148 6.77 -9.06 11.72
C SER A 148 7.87 -9.29 10.67
N ALA A 149 8.78 -8.33 10.49
CA ALA A 149 9.91 -8.43 9.58
C ALA A 149 10.87 -9.57 9.97
N ARG A 150 11.16 -9.72 11.27
CA ARG A 150 11.99 -10.82 11.80
C ARG A 150 11.35 -12.20 11.57
N MET A 151 10.02 -12.26 11.56
CA MET A 151 9.26 -13.48 11.26
C MET A 151 9.12 -13.75 9.75
N GLY A 152 9.70 -12.88 8.88
CA GLY A 152 9.77 -13.08 7.44
C GLY A 152 8.71 -12.35 6.61
N TRP A 153 7.86 -11.51 7.21
CA TRP A 153 6.88 -10.72 6.46
C TRP A 153 7.56 -9.55 5.75
N ALA A 154 7.78 -9.72 4.45
CA ALA A 154 8.56 -8.78 3.65
C ALA A 154 8.04 -7.33 3.64
N PRO A 155 6.70 -7.06 3.57
CA PRO A 155 6.18 -5.69 3.55
C PRO A 155 6.53 -4.85 4.79
N SER A 156 6.86 -5.49 5.91
CA SER A 156 7.28 -4.79 7.12
C SER A 156 8.59 -4.01 6.93
N TRP A 157 9.48 -4.46 6.05
CA TRP A 157 10.72 -3.75 5.76
C TRP A 157 10.48 -2.40 5.11
N PHE A 158 9.44 -2.28 4.29
CA PHE A 158 9.04 -1.01 3.71
C PHE A 158 8.57 -0.02 4.78
N ARG A 159 7.76 -0.49 5.74
CA ARG A 159 7.28 0.36 6.85
C ARG A 159 8.44 0.83 7.72
N ILE A 160 9.34 -0.05 8.11
CA ILE A 160 10.54 0.26 8.88
C ILE A 160 11.42 1.26 8.13
N GLY A 161 11.64 1.05 6.83
CA GLY A 161 12.41 1.96 5.99
C GLY A 161 11.83 3.36 5.95
N ARG A 162 10.51 3.48 5.76
CA ARG A 162 9.79 4.76 5.79
C ARG A 162 9.89 5.49 7.12
N ASP A 163 9.79 4.75 8.22
CA ASP A 163 9.87 5.35 9.55
C ASP A 163 11.27 5.93 9.78
N TYR A 164 12.33 5.19 9.43
CA TYR A 164 13.71 5.71 9.49
C TYR A 164 13.93 6.88 8.54
N GLU A 165 13.40 6.83 7.33
CA GLU A 165 13.49 7.94 6.37
C GLU A 165 12.80 9.20 6.90
N THR A 166 11.64 9.05 7.53
CA THR A 166 10.90 10.16 8.16
C THR A 166 11.68 10.77 9.34
N LEU A 167 12.44 9.96 10.07
CA LEU A 167 13.32 10.41 11.16
C LEU A 167 14.66 10.98 10.66
N GLY A 168 14.92 10.95 9.36
CA GLY A 168 16.18 11.40 8.77
C GLY A 168 17.35 10.41 8.92
N ASP A 169 17.10 9.21 9.42
CA ASP A 169 18.11 8.15 9.51
C ASP A 169 18.21 7.38 8.18
N ILE A 170 18.84 8.03 7.21
CA ILE A 170 18.92 7.53 5.83
C ILE A 170 19.70 6.20 5.76
N ALA A 171 20.72 6.03 6.60
CA ALA A 171 21.52 4.81 6.61
C ALA A 171 20.68 3.59 7.03
N ARG A 172 19.88 3.72 8.09
CA ARG A 172 18.98 2.65 8.52
C ARG A 172 17.81 2.46 7.56
N ALA A 173 17.25 3.54 6.99
CA ALA A 173 16.22 3.47 5.97
C ALA A 173 16.68 2.62 4.77
N ARG A 174 17.85 2.95 4.22
CA ARG A 174 18.49 2.20 3.12
C ARG A 174 18.71 0.74 3.45
N THR A 175 19.17 0.44 4.66
CA THR A 175 19.38 -0.94 5.12
C THR A 175 18.06 -1.71 5.17
N ALA A 176 17.00 -1.10 5.69
CA ALA A 176 15.67 -1.71 5.77
C ALA A 176 15.09 -1.96 4.37
N TYR A 177 15.12 -0.96 3.49
CA TYR A 177 14.68 -1.13 2.11
C TYR A 177 15.47 -2.21 1.37
N GLY A 178 16.80 -2.25 1.55
CA GLY A 178 17.65 -3.30 0.96
C GLY A 178 17.26 -4.70 1.40
N ARG A 179 16.90 -4.89 2.67
CA ARG A 179 16.37 -6.18 3.17
C ARG A 179 15.03 -6.54 2.56
N GLY A 180 14.18 -5.57 2.29
CA GLY A 180 12.92 -5.77 1.58
C GLY A 180 13.14 -6.12 0.11
N VAL A 181 14.07 -5.46 -0.58
CA VAL A 181 14.45 -5.78 -1.97
C VAL A 181 14.92 -7.23 -2.08
N GLN A 182 15.78 -7.69 -1.16
CA GLN A 182 16.24 -9.09 -1.12
C GLN A 182 15.10 -10.11 -0.95
N ARG A 183 13.93 -9.67 -0.50
CA ARG A 183 12.71 -10.48 -0.31
C ARG A 183 11.63 -10.17 -1.34
N SER A 184 12.00 -9.47 -2.40
CA SER A 184 11.11 -9.06 -3.49
C SER A 184 9.87 -8.28 -3.01
N ASP A 185 10.03 -7.48 -1.95
CA ASP A 185 8.96 -6.58 -1.50
C ASP A 185 8.74 -5.46 -2.51
N VAL A 186 7.50 -5.33 -2.97
CA VAL A 186 7.10 -4.39 -4.03
C VAL A 186 7.42 -2.94 -3.65
N GLY A 187 7.09 -2.54 -2.42
CA GLY A 187 7.33 -1.18 -1.94
C GLY A 187 8.81 -0.84 -1.83
N CYS A 188 9.61 -1.80 -1.33
CA CYS A 188 11.05 -1.63 -1.21
C CYS A 188 11.76 -1.58 -2.57
N MET A 189 11.37 -2.46 -3.51
CA MET A 189 11.88 -2.42 -4.88
C MET A 189 11.57 -1.08 -5.56
N TYR A 190 10.32 -0.62 -5.42
CA TYR A 190 9.91 0.68 -5.94
C TYR A 190 10.72 1.84 -5.34
N ARG A 191 10.81 1.91 -3.98
CA ARG A 191 11.51 3.01 -3.31
C ARG A 191 12.99 3.04 -3.62
N MET A 192 13.65 1.88 -3.65
CA MET A 192 15.06 1.77 -4.00
C MET A 192 15.29 2.03 -5.49
N GLY A 193 14.40 1.60 -6.37
CA GLY A 193 14.45 1.91 -7.79
C GLY A 193 14.40 3.41 -8.04
N MET A 194 13.43 4.11 -7.42
CA MET A 194 13.36 5.58 -7.49
C MET A 194 14.59 6.26 -6.90
N ALA A 195 15.10 5.74 -5.77
CA ALA A 195 16.32 6.28 -5.16
C ALA A 195 17.52 6.19 -6.07
N LYS A 196 17.70 5.08 -6.78
CA LYS A 196 18.80 4.89 -7.75
C LYS A 196 18.63 5.73 -9.00
N VAL A 197 17.41 5.85 -9.53
CA VAL A 197 17.14 6.72 -10.68
C VAL A 197 17.46 8.17 -10.36
N MET A 198 17.13 8.64 -9.15
CA MET A 198 17.22 10.05 -8.77
C MET A 198 18.44 10.40 -7.90
N GLY A 199 19.29 9.44 -7.54
CA GLY A 199 20.42 9.67 -6.62
C GLY A 199 19.98 10.05 -5.21
N GLN A 200 18.88 9.48 -4.71
CA GLN A 200 18.33 9.70 -3.37
C GLN A 200 18.85 8.67 -2.36
N LEU A 201 18.51 8.86 -1.07
CA LEU A 201 18.90 7.94 0.01
C LEU A 201 20.42 7.72 0.10
N GLU A 202 21.21 8.70 -0.27
CA GLU A 202 22.69 8.62 -0.29
C GLU A 202 23.21 7.41 -1.12
N VAL A 203 22.48 7.00 -2.14
CA VAL A 203 22.96 6.01 -3.11
C VAL A 203 23.40 6.72 -4.38
N PRO A 204 24.47 6.23 -5.04
CA PRO A 204 24.84 6.73 -6.35
C PRO A 204 23.70 6.56 -7.35
N GLN A 205 23.55 7.54 -8.24
CA GLN A 205 22.62 7.42 -9.34
C GLN A 205 23.03 6.26 -10.25
N ASP A 206 22.10 5.35 -10.50
CA ASP A 206 22.25 4.23 -11.40
C ASP A 206 20.92 3.97 -12.11
N LEU A 207 20.83 4.50 -13.33
CA LEU A 207 19.61 4.40 -14.13
C LEU A 207 19.28 2.96 -14.51
N HIS A 208 20.30 2.15 -14.82
CA HIS A 208 20.09 0.77 -15.25
C HIS A 208 19.52 -0.08 -14.11
N GLU A 209 20.16 -0.07 -12.95
CA GLU A 209 19.69 -0.81 -11.78
C GLU A 209 18.37 -0.23 -11.26
N GLY A 210 18.23 1.10 -11.28
CA GLY A 210 17.00 1.78 -10.86
C GLY A 210 15.79 1.38 -11.69
N ILE A 211 15.90 1.41 -13.02
CA ILE A 211 14.83 0.99 -13.95
C ILE A 211 14.52 -0.50 -13.80
N SER A 212 15.55 -1.36 -13.64
CA SER A 212 15.34 -2.79 -13.40
C SER A 212 14.51 -3.07 -12.13
N LEU A 213 14.79 -2.36 -11.04
CA LEU A 213 14.01 -2.46 -9.80
C LEU A 213 12.57 -1.94 -9.96
N LEU A 214 12.40 -0.84 -10.71
CA LEU A 214 11.06 -0.28 -10.98
C LEU A 214 10.24 -1.25 -11.85
N GLN A 215 10.84 -1.87 -12.84
CA GLN A 215 10.20 -2.90 -13.65
C GLN A 215 9.80 -4.09 -12.79
N ALA A 216 10.71 -4.65 -12.00
CA ALA A 216 10.43 -5.78 -11.12
C ALA A 216 9.30 -5.45 -10.12
N SER A 217 9.29 -4.24 -9.59
CA SER A 217 8.21 -3.75 -8.72
C SER A 217 6.87 -3.63 -9.46
N ALA A 218 6.90 -3.15 -10.70
CA ALA A 218 5.71 -3.04 -11.54
C ALA A 218 5.13 -4.41 -11.89
N ASP A 219 5.98 -5.37 -12.26
CA ASP A 219 5.58 -6.74 -12.58
C ASP A 219 4.97 -7.48 -11.37
N ALA A 220 5.43 -7.15 -10.16
CA ALA A 220 4.91 -7.69 -8.91
C ALA A 220 3.75 -6.87 -8.31
N SER A 221 3.31 -5.80 -8.96
CA SER A 221 2.20 -4.95 -8.49
C SER A 221 0.88 -5.71 -8.45
N THR A 222 0.07 -5.36 -7.46
CA THR A 222 -1.27 -5.90 -7.28
C THR A 222 -2.30 -4.77 -7.26
N VAL A 223 -3.58 -5.14 -7.20
CA VAL A 223 -4.69 -4.17 -7.05
C VAL A 223 -4.54 -3.34 -5.77
N ASP A 224 -3.96 -3.93 -4.72
CA ASP A 224 -3.71 -3.23 -3.47
C ASP A 224 -2.46 -2.33 -3.52
N THR A 225 -1.55 -2.58 -4.47
CA THR A 225 -0.32 -1.83 -4.66
C THR A 225 -0.10 -1.48 -6.14
N PRO A 226 -1.00 -0.70 -6.77
CA PRO A 226 -0.95 -0.43 -8.22
C PRO A 226 0.09 0.63 -8.60
N HIS A 227 0.54 1.42 -7.63
CA HIS A 227 1.37 2.60 -7.85
C HIS A 227 2.68 2.32 -8.62
N PRO A 228 3.45 1.25 -8.34
CA PRO A 228 4.67 0.96 -9.09
C PRO A 228 4.41 0.71 -10.58
N ALA A 229 3.35 -0.06 -10.92
CA ALA A 229 2.98 -0.32 -12.30
C ALA A 229 2.57 0.97 -13.03
N TYR A 230 1.84 1.86 -12.36
CA TYR A 230 1.46 3.15 -12.91
C TYR A 230 2.69 4.03 -13.21
N VAL A 231 3.60 4.17 -12.24
CA VAL A 231 4.81 4.99 -12.40
C VAL A 231 5.71 4.42 -13.48
N TYR A 232 5.90 3.10 -13.53
CA TYR A 232 6.69 2.47 -14.57
C TYR A 232 6.08 2.66 -15.96
N GLY A 233 4.75 2.62 -16.07
CA GLY A 233 4.03 2.97 -17.31
C GLY A 233 4.30 4.40 -17.76
N LEU A 234 4.33 5.37 -16.85
CA LEU A 234 4.68 6.76 -17.17
C LEU A 234 6.15 6.91 -17.64
N ILE A 235 7.06 6.13 -17.05
CA ILE A 235 8.46 6.08 -17.51
C ILE A 235 8.53 5.58 -18.95
N LEU A 236 7.84 4.49 -19.26
CA LEU A 236 7.82 3.92 -20.61
C LEU A 236 7.16 4.84 -21.64
N ALA A 237 6.17 5.62 -21.22
CA ALA A 237 5.51 6.62 -22.05
C ALA A 237 6.35 7.90 -22.26
N GLY A 238 7.48 8.06 -21.55
CA GLY A 238 8.27 9.28 -21.58
C GLY A 238 7.60 10.49 -20.93
N GLU A 239 6.57 10.25 -20.10
CA GLU A 239 5.79 11.32 -19.46
C GLU A 239 6.39 11.77 -18.11
N LEU A 240 7.40 11.10 -17.59
CA LEU A 240 8.15 11.52 -16.40
C LEU A 240 9.36 12.36 -16.81
N SER A 241 9.14 13.65 -17.00
CA SER A 241 10.18 14.63 -17.36
C SER A 241 11.26 14.85 -16.30
N THR A 242 11.14 14.21 -15.12
CA THR A 242 12.09 14.30 -14.00
C THR A 242 13.15 13.20 -14.00
N ILE A 243 13.05 12.25 -14.93
CA ILE A 243 14.07 11.22 -15.12
C ILE A 243 14.99 11.71 -16.21
N PRO A 244 16.29 11.91 -15.91
CA PRO A 244 17.26 12.42 -16.89
C PRO A 244 17.49 11.46 -18.06
#